data_03d0fc75a61a94ec9a925afabb932abe
#
_entry.id   03d0fc75a61a94ec9a925afabb932abe
#
_cell.length_a   1.000
_cell.length_b   1.000
_cell.length_c   1.000
_cell.angle_alpha   90.00
_cell.angle_beta   90.00
_cell.angle_gamma   90.00
#
_symmetry.space_group_name_H-M   'P 1'
#
loop_
_entity.id
_entity.type
_entity.pdbx_description
1 polymer ?
#
loop_
_entity_poly.entity_id
_entity_poly.type
_entity_poly.pdbx_seq_one_letter_code
_entity_poly.pdbx_strand_id
1 'polypeptide(L)'
;MSNPDRFAGARILESSFPDDDGGQQPAVASALAAYAADPGSYPRVVQALQGSRLLVPVVAVLGEVEYDDQGLAHDKSSDMAAVLMTGADGRMALLAFTGTDQLTAWNPEARPVAVPTGAAALSAIQEQAAALVIDIAGPTTFVLEGQDLTAVAAGWNLVEVDGEFGWLRPEG
;
A
#
# COMPACT_ATOMS: atom_id res chain seq x y z
N MET A 1 -0.96 -8.14 -39.44
CA MET A 1 -0.89 -9.25 -38.47
C MET A 1 -0.76 -8.68 -37.07
N SER A 2 -1.82 -8.80 -36.30
CA SER A 2 -1.77 -8.48 -34.89
C SER A 2 -0.92 -9.54 -34.19
N ASN A 3 0.17 -9.13 -33.60
CA ASN A 3 1.00 -10.01 -32.79
C ASN A 3 0.33 -10.16 -31.41
N PRO A 4 -0.29 -11.31 -31.11
CA PRO A 4 -0.97 -11.50 -29.83
C PRO A 4 0.00 -11.55 -28.65
N ASP A 5 1.30 -11.76 -28.91
CA ASP A 5 2.31 -11.86 -27.86
C ASP A 5 2.79 -10.53 -27.31
N ARG A 6 2.38 -9.41 -27.93
CA ARG A 6 2.81 -8.07 -27.49
C ARG A 6 2.24 -7.69 -26.11
N PHE A 7 1.21 -8.38 -25.65
CA PHE A 7 0.57 -8.18 -24.35
C PHE A 7 0.77 -9.35 -23.39
N ALA A 8 1.49 -10.40 -23.80
CA ALA A 8 1.72 -11.57 -22.96
C ALA A 8 2.61 -11.29 -21.72
N GLY A 9 3.33 -10.18 -21.70
CA GLY A 9 4.08 -9.71 -20.52
C GLY A 9 3.40 -8.56 -19.78
N ALA A 10 2.41 -7.93 -20.41
CA ALA A 10 1.52 -7.00 -19.74
C ALA A 10 0.32 -7.79 -19.20
N ARG A 11 0.56 -8.73 -18.31
CA ARG A 11 -0.48 -9.02 -17.34
C ARG A 11 -0.75 -7.68 -16.64
N ILE A 12 -1.75 -6.99 -17.16
CA ILE A 12 -2.57 -6.13 -16.32
C ILE A 12 -2.68 -6.94 -15.04
N LEU A 13 -2.13 -6.42 -13.97
CA LEU A 13 -2.19 -7.02 -12.66
C LEU A 13 -3.61 -7.55 -12.51
N GLU A 14 -3.80 -8.83 -12.80
CA GLU A 14 -4.99 -9.51 -12.35
C GLU A 14 -5.02 -9.19 -10.87
N SER A 15 -6.04 -8.47 -10.47
CA SER A 15 -6.22 -8.11 -9.08
C SER A 15 -5.94 -9.37 -8.29
N SER A 16 -4.93 -9.36 -7.43
CA SER A 16 -4.67 -10.47 -6.51
C SER A 16 -5.88 -10.74 -5.61
N PHE A 17 -6.91 -9.92 -5.76
CA PHE A 17 -8.15 -9.93 -4.98
C PHE A 17 -9.36 -9.78 -5.92
N PRO A 18 -9.66 -10.81 -6.76
CA PRO A 18 -10.71 -10.70 -7.77
C PRO A 18 -12.12 -10.50 -7.21
N ASP A 19 -12.36 -10.91 -5.96
CA ASP A 19 -13.65 -10.77 -5.28
C ASP A 19 -13.72 -9.51 -4.39
N ASP A 20 -12.72 -8.64 -4.47
CA ASP A 20 -12.63 -7.42 -3.67
C ASP A 20 -13.56 -6.34 -4.26
N ASP A 21 -14.51 -5.89 -3.46
CA ASP A 21 -15.42 -4.79 -3.80
C ASP A 21 -14.84 -3.40 -3.51
N GLY A 22 -13.60 -3.33 -3.01
CA GLY A 22 -12.95 -2.09 -2.60
C GLY A 22 -13.32 -1.62 -1.20
N GLY A 23 -14.22 -2.29 -0.52
CA GLY A 23 -14.63 -1.93 0.83
C GLY A 23 -13.58 -2.25 1.89
N GLN A 24 -13.63 -1.52 2.99
CA GLN A 24 -12.83 -1.83 4.18
C GLN A 24 -13.25 -3.18 4.75
N GLN A 25 -12.30 -4.07 4.99
CA GLN A 25 -12.61 -5.39 5.55
C GLN A 25 -13.08 -5.26 7.00
N PRO A 26 -14.12 -6.02 7.42
CA PRO A 26 -14.69 -5.90 8.76
C PRO A 26 -13.68 -6.11 9.89
N ALA A 27 -12.75 -7.05 9.74
CA ALA A 27 -11.71 -7.30 10.73
C ALA A 27 -10.78 -6.10 10.92
N VAL A 28 -10.42 -5.42 9.82
CA VAL A 28 -9.61 -4.21 9.84
C VAL A 28 -10.39 -3.06 10.47
N ALA A 29 -11.66 -2.88 10.08
CA ALA A 29 -12.52 -1.84 10.65
C ALA A 29 -12.65 -1.98 12.17
N SER A 30 -12.88 -3.20 12.65
CA SER A 30 -12.99 -3.49 14.09
C SER A 30 -11.69 -3.23 14.84
N ALA A 31 -10.56 -3.63 14.26
CA ALA A 31 -9.23 -3.41 14.86
C ALA A 31 -8.89 -1.92 14.95
N LEU A 32 -9.18 -1.15 13.90
CA LEU A 32 -8.96 0.30 13.90
C LEU A 32 -9.87 1.03 14.90
N ALA A 33 -11.12 0.61 15.02
CA ALA A 33 -12.04 1.17 16.02
C ALA A 33 -11.54 0.90 17.45
N ALA A 34 -11.06 -0.30 17.73
CA ALA A 34 -10.45 -0.65 19.01
C ALA A 34 -9.19 0.18 19.29
N TYR A 35 -8.36 0.37 18.28
CA TYR A 35 -7.15 1.19 18.38
C TYR A 35 -7.46 2.66 18.66
N ALA A 36 -8.49 3.22 18.03
CA ALA A 36 -8.93 4.59 18.29
C ALA A 36 -9.38 4.78 19.74
N ALA A 37 -9.98 3.77 20.35
CA ALA A 37 -10.40 3.78 21.74
C ALA A 37 -9.25 3.50 22.71
N ASP A 38 -8.31 2.64 22.33
CA ASP A 38 -7.17 2.21 23.14
C ASP A 38 -5.93 1.98 22.23
N PRO A 39 -4.94 2.89 22.29
CA PRO A 39 -3.70 2.74 21.52
C PRO A 39 -2.91 1.46 21.83
N GLY A 40 -3.15 0.81 22.96
CA GLY A 40 -2.59 -0.48 23.31
C GLY A 40 -3.06 -1.62 22.38
N SER A 41 -4.13 -1.40 21.64
CA SER A 41 -4.64 -2.32 20.62
C SER A 41 -3.83 -2.32 19.31
N TYR A 42 -2.75 -1.56 19.22
CA TYR A 42 -1.86 -1.45 18.05
C TYR A 42 -1.51 -2.82 17.43
N PRO A 43 -1.06 -3.83 18.20
CA PRO A 43 -0.70 -5.13 17.61
C PRO A 43 -1.86 -5.82 16.90
N ARG A 44 -3.08 -5.63 17.36
CA ARG A 44 -4.28 -6.22 16.73
C ARG A 44 -4.58 -5.60 15.37
N VAL A 45 -4.28 -4.31 15.19
CA VAL A 45 -4.37 -3.67 13.88
C VAL A 45 -3.34 -4.28 12.92
N VAL A 46 -2.11 -4.46 13.36
CA VAL A 46 -1.06 -5.09 12.55
C VAL A 46 -1.48 -6.50 12.12
N GLN A 47 -2.01 -7.30 13.04
CA GLN A 47 -2.53 -8.64 12.69
C GLN A 47 -3.64 -8.60 11.64
N ALA A 48 -4.62 -7.72 11.84
CA ALA A 48 -5.73 -7.56 10.89
C ALA A 48 -5.25 -7.11 9.51
N LEU A 49 -4.30 -6.19 9.45
CA LEU A 49 -3.70 -5.72 8.21
C LEU A 49 -2.92 -6.82 7.49
N GLN A 50 -2.23 -7.67 8.21
CA GLN A 50 -1.46 -8.78 7.61
C GLN A 50 -2.36 -9.80 6.90
N GLY A 51 -3.58 -9.98 7.36
CA GLY A 51 -4.59 -10.83 6.68
C GLY A 51 -5.37 -10.12 5.59
N SER A 52 -5.02 -8.88 5.26
CA SER A 52 -5.78 -7.99 4.40
C SER A 52 -4.94 -7.45 3.25
N ARG A 53 -5.60 -6.70 2.38
CA ARG A 53 -4.97 -5.88 1.35
C ARG A 53 -5.07 -4.40 1.70
N LEU A 54 -4.19 -3.61 1.13
CA LEU A 54 -4.25 -2.15 1.15
C LEU A 54 -4.46 -1.62 -0.27
N LEU A 55 -5.11 -0.47 -0.36
CA LEU A 55 -5.22 0.30 -1.59
C LEU A 55 -4.11 1.36 -1.59
N VAL A 56 -3.18 1.24 -2.51
CA VAL A 56 -2.09 2.19 -2.67
C VAL A 56 -2.44 3.11 -3.83
N PRO A 57 -2.57 4.44 -3.59
CA PRO A 57 -2.83 5.37 -4.67
C PRO A 57 -1.60 5.49 -5.55
N VAL A 58 -1.82 5.51 -6.85
CA VAL A 58 -0.78 5.68 -7.83
C VAL A 58 -1.08 6.90 -8.70
N VAL A 59 -0.02 7.58 -9.11
CA VAL A 59 -0.08 8.69 -10.06
C VAL A 59 0.76 8.33 -11.28
N ALA A 60 0.28 8.74 -12.45
CA ALA A 60 1.06 8.60 -13.66
C ALA A 60 2.20 9.62 -13.63
N VAL A 61 3.42 9.14 -13.72
CA VAL A 61 4.59 9.98 -13.90
C VAL A 61 4.88 10.03 -15.39
N LEU A 62 4.79 11.22 -15.98
CA LEU A 62 5.21 11.41 -17.35
C LEU A 62 6.73 11.26 -17.40
N GLY A 63 7.19 10.20 -18.08
CA GLY A 63 8.59 10.00 -18.37
C GLY A 63 9.13 11.09 -19.27
N GLU A 64 10.46 11.15 -19.42
CA GLU A 64 11.13 12.07 -20.32
C GLU A 64 10.56 11.95 -21.75
N VAL A 65 10.19 13.07 -22.32
CA VAL A 65 9.76 13.14 -23.72
C VAL A 65 11.02 13.02 -24.58
N GLU A 66 11.19 11.90 -25.28
CA GLU A 66 12.21 11.79 -26.31
C GLU A 66 11.61 12.21 -27.66
N TYR A 67 12.38 13.00 -28.39
CA TYR A 67 12.04 13.38 -29.75
C TYR A 67 12.77 12.44 -30.71
N ASP A 68 12.06 11.91 -31.70
CA ASP A 68 12.70 11.17 -32.79
C ASP A 68 13.46 12.11 -33.75
N ASP A 69 14.14 11.52 -34.72
CA ASP A 69 14.90 12.25 -35.73
C ASP A 69 14.03 13.17 -36.61
N GLN A 70 12.71 13.04 -36.53
CA GLN A 70 11.74 13.86 -37.25
C GLN A 70 11.09 14.92 -36.36
N GLY A 71 11.51 15.04 -35.10
CA GLY A 71 10.99 16.00 -34.13
C GLY A 71 9.62 15.65 -33.55
N LEU A 72 9.16 14.40 -33.71
CA LEU A 72 7.93 13.91 -33.09
C LEU A 72 8.21 13.46 -31.66
N ALA A 73 7.38 13.94 -30.74
CA ALA A 73 7.45 13.54 -29.34
C ALA A 73 6.92 12.10 -29.16
N HIS A 74 7.77 11.22 -28.63
CA HIS A 74 7.36 9.90 -28.20
C HIS A 74 7.30 9.84 -26.70
N ASP A 75 6.14 9.42 -26.17
CA ASP A 75 5.95 9.16 -24.77
C ASP A 75 6.62 7.81 -24.45
N LYS A 76 7.71 7.85 -23.71
CA LYS A 76 8.57 6.68 -23.52
C LYS A 76 8.12 5.72 -22.44
N SER A 77 7.38 6.17 -21.44
CA SER A 77 6.73 5.31 -20.43
C SER A 77 5.92 6.16 -19.45
N SER A 78 4.68 5.78 -19.25
CA SER A 78 3.94 6.22 -18.08
C SER A 78 4.24 5.24 -16.95
N ASP A 79 5.24 5.53 -16.15
CA ASP A 79 5.48 4.77 -14.93
C ASP A 79 4.43 5.17 -13.88
N MET A 80 3.83 4.17 -13.27
CA MET A 80 2.89 4.38 -12.17
C MET A 80 3.69 4.44 -10.88
N ALA A 81 3.69 5.60 -10.24
CA ALA A 81 4.39 5.80 -8.98
C ALA A 81 3.43 5.86 -7.81
N ALA A 82 3.80 5.22 -6.72
CA ALA A 82 3.09 5.36 -5.45
C ALA A 82 3.23 6.78 -4.89
N VAL A 83 2.22 7.23 -4.15
CA VAL A 83 2.20 8.57 -3.58
C VAL A 83 3.01 8.59 -2.28
N LEU A 84 4.03 9.42 -2.27
CA LEU A 84 4.84 9.71 -1.09
C LEU A 84 4.44 11.07 -0.52
N MET A 85 4.39 11.16 0.79
CA MET A 85 4.14 12.39 1.52
C MET A 85 5.34 12.71 2.40
N THR A 86 5.75 13.96 2.42
CA THR A 86 6.78 14.44 3.35
C THR A 86 6.11 15.02 4.59
N GLY A 87 6.44 14.48 5.75
CA GLY A 87 5.98 15.00 7.03
C GLY A 87 6.67 16.31 7.44
N ALA A 88 6.14 16.96 8.46
CA ALA A 88 6.71 18.20 8.98
C ALA A 88 8.14 18.04 9.51
N ASP A 89 8.52 16.83 9.90
CA ASP A 89 9.86 16.45 10.37
C ASP A 89 10.83 16.12 9.21
N GLY A 90 10.39 16.23 7.95
CA GLY A 90 11.18 15.91 6.76
C GLY A 90 11.21 14.43 6.39
N ARG A 91 10.59 13.53 7.19
CA ARG A 91 10.51 12.11 6.87
C ARG A 91 9.45 11.85 5.81
N MET A 92 9.74 10.92 4.91
CA MET A 92 8.81 10.50 3.88
C MET A 92 7.94 9.34 4.38
N ALA A 93 6.69 9.31 3.95
CA ALA A 93 5.76 8.22 4.19
C ALA A 93 5.07 7.80 2.89
N LEU A 94 4.88 6.49 2.74
CA LEU A 94 4.03 5.96 1.68
C LEU A 94 2.59 5.98 2.16
N LEU A 95 1.67 6.47 1.33
CA LEU A 95 0.24 6.47 1.65
C LEU A 95 -0.43 5.17 1.22
N ALA A 96 -1.30 4.65 2.07
CA ALA A 96 -2.16 3.51 1.77
C ALA A 96 -3.52 3.67 2.45
N PHE A 97 -4.51 2.95 1.97
CA PHE A 97 -5.88 3.04 2.46
C PHE A 97 -6.47 1.65 2.64
N THR A 98 -7.33 1.50 3.64
CA THR A 98 -7.99 0.23 3.93
C THR A 98 -9.20 -0.04 3.04
N GLY A 99 -9.76 1.00 2.44
CA GLY A 99 -10.91 0.88 1.57
C GLY A 99 -11.11 2.09 0.66
N THR A 100 -11.99 1.95 -0.31
CA THR A 100 -12.30 2.98 -1.29
C THR A 100 -12.85 4.25 -0.64
N ASP A 101 -13.68 4.12 0.39
CA ASP A 101 -14.24 5.28 1.09
C ASP A 101 -13.14 6.12 1.74
N GLN A 102 -12.16 5.49 2.35
CA GLN A 102 -11.00 6.14 2.96
C GLN A 102 -10.12 6.83 1.92
N LEU A 103 -9.89 6.15 0.79
CA LEU A 103 -9.15 6.69 -0.35
C LEU A 103 -9.87 7.91 -0.96
N THR A 104 -11.16 7.79 -1.20
CA THR A 104 -11.99 8.85 -1.79
C THR A 104 -12.08 10.08 -0.87
N ALA A 105 -12.12 9.86 0.44
CA ALA A 105 -12.09 10.94 1.43
C ALA A 105 -10.79 11.75 1.35
N TRP A 106 -9.68 11.10 1.00
CA TRP A 106 -8.41 11.77 0.78
C TRP A 106 -8.35 12.45 -0.59
N ASN A 107 -8.66 11.71 -1.66
CA ASN A 107 -8.68 12.24 -3.02
C ASN A 107 -9.63 11.40 -3.90
N PRO A 108 -10.77 11.98 -4.32
CA PRO A 108 -11.75 11.24 -5.12
C PRO A 108 -11.25 10.88 -6.52
N GLU A 109 -10.17 11.51 -7.00
CA GLU A 109 -9.58 11.23 -8.31
C GLU A 109 -8.42 10.23 -8.25
N ALA A 110 -8.04 9.79 -7.06
CA ALA A 110 -6.96 8.84 -6.89
C ALA A 110 -7.31 7.47 -7.50
N ARG A 111 -6.32 6.86 -8.13
CA ARG A 111 -6.43 5.52 -8.70
C ARG A 111 -5.76 4.52 -7.75
N PRO A 112 -6.51 3.56 -7.20
CA PRO A 112 -5.94 2.58 -6.30
C PRO A 112 -5.36 1.38 -7.04
N VAL A 113 -4.30 0.84 -6.47
CA VAL A 113 -3.82 -0.51 -6.75
C VAL A 113 -3.96 -1.33 -5.47
N ALA A 114 -4.68 -2.44 -5.54
CA ALA A 114 -4.84 -3.34 -4.40
C ALA A 114 -3.60 -4.24 -4.29
N VAL A 115 -2.94 -4.20 -3.14
CA VAL A 115 -1.74 -5.00 -2.87
C VAL A 115 -1.83 -5.64 -1.48
N PRO A 116 -1.20 -6.80 -1.26
CA PRO A 116 -1.04 -7.32 0.09
C PRO A 116 -0.32 -6.29 0.97
N THR A 117 -0.66 -6.24 2.25
CA THR A 117 -0.05 -5.29 3.19
C THR A 117 1.47 -5.41 3.23
N GLY A 118 2.01 -6.63 3.16
CA GLY A 118 3.46 -6.86 3.08
C GLY A 118 4.11 -6.23 1.85
N ALA A 119 3.43 -6.27 0.71
CA ALA A 119 3.91 -5.62 -0.52
C ALA A 119 3.91 -4.09 -0.40
N ALA A 120 2.89 -3.51 0.22
CA ALA A 120 2.85 -2.07 0.51
C ALA A 120 4.00 -1.65 1.44
N ALA A 121 4.26 -2.42 2.49
CA ALA A 121 5.37 -2.19 3.41
C ALA A 121 6.72 -2.29 2.70
N LEU A 122 6.90 -3.28 1.83
CA LEU A 122 8.12 -3.43 1.04
C LEU A 122 8.33 -2.25 0.08
N SER A 123 7.25 -1.79 -0.56
CA SER A 123 7.30 -0.59 -1.41
C SER A 123 7.72 0.65 -0.64
N ALA A 124 7.22 0.84 0.58
CA ALA A 124 7.65 1.94 1.45
C ALA A 124 9.16 1.91 1.69
N ILE A 125 9.71 0.75 2.00
CA ILE A 125 11.16 0.57 2.22
C ILE A 125 11.95 0.84 0.94
N GLN A 126 11.50 0.33 -0.21
CA GLN A 126 12.17 0.54 -1.50
C GLN A 126 12.21 2.01 -1.90
N GLU A 127 11.17 2.77 -1.56
CA GLU A 127 11.09 4.21 -1.80
C GLU A 127 11.82 5.03 -0.71
N GLN A 128 12.49 4.37 0.22
CA GLN A 128 13.18 5.01 1.35
C GLN A 128 12.24 5.80 2.27
N ALA A 129 10.97 5.42 2.31
CA ALA A 129 10.02 6.00 3.25
C ALA A 129 10.26 5.45 4.67
N ALA A 130 10.12 6.32 5.65
CA ALA A 130 10.27 5.96 7.06
C ALA A 130 9.04 5.24 7.62
N ALA A 131 7.88 5.41 6.97
CA ALA A 131 6.61 4.90 7.43
C ALA A 131 5.65 4.57 6.30
N LEU A 132 4.73 3.68 6.59
CA LEU A 132 3.50 3.45 5.83
C LEU A 132 2.36 4.10 6.62
N VAL A 133 1.76 5.16 6.07
CA VAL A 133 0.64 5.88 6.70
C VAL A 133 -0.66 5.41 6.08
N ILE A 134 -1.52 4.86 6.92
CA ILE A 134 -2.77 4.22 6.51
C ILE A 134 -3.95 5.08 6.95
N ASP A 135 -4.88 5.32 6.04
CA ASP A 135 -6.12 6.08 6.27
C ASP A 135 -5.88 7.51 6.81
N ILE A 136 -5.00 8.26 6.16
CA ILE A 136 -4.62 9.62 6.59
C ILE A 136 -5.82 10.59 6.65
N ALA A 137 -6.84 10.37 5.84
CA ALA A 137 -8.07 11.19 5.86
C ALA A 137 -9.10 10.73 6.90
N GLY A 138 -8.76 9.73 7.68
CA GLY A 138 -9.61 9.22 8.76
C GLY A 138 -10.56 8.08 8.35
N PRO A 139 -11.43 7.65 9.26
CA PRO A 139 -11.63 8.18 10.63
C PRO A 139 -10.47 7.91 11.60
N THR A 140 -9.67 6.86 11.37
CA THR A 140 -8.54 6.50 12.23
C THR A 140 -7.28 6.36 11.39
N THR A 141 -6.33 7.27 11.58
CA THR A 141 -5.01 7.17 10.94
C THR A 141 -4.15 6.16 11.69
N PHE A 142 -3.53 5.25 10.95
CA PHE A 142 -2.62 4.25 11.49
C PHE A 142 -1.25 4.38 10.85
N VAL A 143 -0.20 4.35 11.64
CA VAL A 143 1.18 4.49 11.16
C VAL A 143 1.96 3.21 11.46
N LEU A 144 2.51 2.60 10.44
CA LEU A 144 3.41 1.45 10.53
C LEU A 144 4.82 1.92 10.21
N GLU A 145 5.71 1.84 11.19
CA GLU A 145 7.08 2.35 11.05
C GLU A 145 8.09 1.48 11.84
N GLY A 146 9.36 1.75 11.67
CA GLY A 146 10.43 1.11 12.42
C GLY A 146 10.53 -0.39 12.18
N GLN A 147 10.76 -1.14 13.24
CA GLN A 147 10.92 -2.59 13.16
C GLN A 147 9.66 -3.31 12.67
N ASP A 148 8.48 -2.79 13.01
CA ASP A 148 7.22 -3.38 12.59
C ASP A 148 7.04 -3.26 11.07
N LEU A 149 7.38 -2.11 10.49
CA LEU A 149 7.37 -1.93 9.04
C LEU A 149 8.33 -2.93 8.37
N THR A 150 9.52 -3.07 8.90
CA THR A 150 10.54 -4.01 8.37
C THR A 150 10.07 -5.46 8.47
N ALA A 151 9.48 -5.84 9.60
CA ALA A 151 8.98 -7.19 9.81
C ALA A 151 7.82 -7.54 8.87
N VAL A 152 6.87 -6.62 8.71
CA VAL A 152 5.74 -6.80 7.77
C VAL A 152 6.25 -6.89 6.33
N ALA A 153 7.20 -6.05 5.94
CA ALA A 153 7.81 -6.09 4.60
C ALA A 153 8.58 -7.38 4.34
N ALA A 154 9.19 -7.96 5.38
CA ALA A 154 9.92 -9.23 5.29
C ALA A 154 8.99 -10.46 5.32
N GLY A 155 7.69 -10.26 5.46
CA GLY A 155 6.71 -11.34 5.50
C GLY A 155 6.63 -12.05 6.86
N TRP A 156 7.13 -11.44 7.93
CA TRP A 156 6.98 -11.99 9.27
C TRP A 156 5.54 -11.85 9.73
N ASN A 157 5.06 -12.80 10.50
CA ASN A 157 3.72 -12.80 11.06
C ASN A 157 3.74 -12.36 12.51
N LEU A 158 2.90 -11.42 12.85
CA LEU A 158 2.66 -11.05 14.24
C LEU A 158 1.69 -12.07 14.85
N VAL A 159 2.13 -12.74 15.88
CA VAL A 159 1.35 -13.77 16.57
C VAL A 159 1.16 -13.40 18.04
N GLU A 160 0.05 -13.83 18.60
CA GLU A 160 -0.25 -13.70 20.02
C GLU A 160 -0.13 -15.07 20.69
N VAL A 161 0.68 -15.16 21.72
CA VAL A 161 0.86 -16.37 22.54
C VAL A 161 0.74 -15.97 24.00
N ASP A 162 -0.20 -16.56 24.72
CA ASP A 162 -0.45 -16.29 26.14
C ASP A 162 -0.65 -14.79 26.47
N GLY A 163 -1.29 -14.05 25.55
CA GLY A 163 -1.55 -12.61 25.68
C GLY A 163 -0.40 -11.68 25.31
N GLU A 164 0.73 -12.24 24.89
CA GLU A 164 1.88 -11.48 24.43
C GLU A 164 2.04 -11.58 22.90
N PHE A 165 2.43 -10.48 22.28
CA PHE A 165 2.67 -10.43 20.84
C PHE A 165 4.15 -10.60 20.51
N GLY A 166 4.41 -11.37 19.47
CA GLY A 166 5.75 -11.60 18.98
C GLY A 166 5.80 -11.83 17.47
N TRP A 167 6.94 -11.58 16.87
CA TRP A 167 7.16 -11.78 15.45
C TRP A 167 7.66 -13.18 15.15
N LEU A 168 6.93 -13.88 14.28
CA LEU A 168 7.31 -15.19 13.78
C LEU A 168 7.86 -15.04 12.36
N ARG A 169 9.10 -15.46 12.15
CA ARG A 169 9.70 -15.49 10.83
C ARG A 169 9.05 -16.57 9.97
N PRO A 170 8.82 -16.33 8.67
CA PRO A 170 8.45 -17.40 7.77
C PRO A 170 9.60 -18.41 7.68
N GLU A 171 9.25 -19.69 7.64
CA GLU A 171 10.21 -20.73 7.33
C GLU A 171 10.63 -20.59 5.87
N GLY A 172 11.91 -20.37 5.65
CA GLY A 172 12.49 -20.16 4.32
C GLY A 172 12.85 -21.44 3.61
#